data_f406d58fd716d8327c8c13b3ef47796b
#
_entry.id   f406d58fd716d8327c8c13b3ef47796b
#
_cell.length_a   1.000
_cell.length_b   1.000
_cell.length_c   1.000
_cell.angle_alpha   90.00
_cell.angle_beta   90.00
_cell.angle_gamma   90.00
#
_symmetry.space_group_name_H-M   'P 1'
#
loop_
_entity.id
_entity.type
_entity.pdbx_description
1 polymer ?
#
loop_
_entity_poly.entity_id
_entity_poly.type
_entity_poly.pdbx_seq_one_letter_code
_entity_poly.pdbx_strand_id
1 'polypeptide(L)'
;MTESNHILYKRVNNVTIIEFLIILLLFSVSMVAQTKRALVIGVGVQKDTNWGKINADKDIPYILQMLQNAGYVDVRTLVNEQATKAGIVEEFKNLATKCMDGDVIYIHFSGHGQLITDIDGDEDDGWDESWIAYDSYKSYCINDKGEKHLTDDEINTLVTVIKRNIGTNGKILIVVDACHSGDSSRSNMLSETIRGVSERFEIPHFGLKRNKKRREQWITLSACKDYQLNQEMRMPKVGKLTYALYIAFLKGLVSLQEIEKLMNSYQGVLPQTPVLTGETNKYNISDFLR
;
A
#
# COMPACT_ATOMS: atom_id res chain seq x y z
N MET A 1 36.89 53.77 40.80
CA MET A 1 37.09 52.75 39.70
C MET A 1 36.23 51.53 39.85
N THR A 2 35.10 51.52 40.56
CA THR A 2 34.37 50.31 40.90
C THR A 2 32.93 50.26 40.31
N GLU A 3 32.31 51.39 40.00
CA GLU A 3 30.93 51.36 39.44
C GLU A 3 30.86 51.14 37.91
N SER A 4 31.84 51.65 37.17
CA SER A 4 31.86 51.51 35.69
C SER A 4 32.05 50.07 35.23
N ASN A 5 32.82 49.25 35.94
CA ASN A 5 33.10 47.88 35.66
C ASN A 5 31.89 46.97 35.95
N HIS A 6 31.05 47.30 36.91
CA HIS A 6 29.85 46.53 37.26
C HIS A 6 28.73 46.69 36.22
N ILE A 7 28.61 47.87 35.61
CA ILE A 7 27.63 48.15 34.55
C ILE A 7 28.03 47.47 33.22
N LEU A 8 29.34 47.47 32.92
CA LEU A 8 29.85 46.76 31.72
C LEU A 8 29.65 45.23 31.82
N TYR A 9 29.92 44.67 33.00
CA TYR A 9 29.74 43.21 33.21
C TYR A 9 28.29 42.74 33.13
N LYS A 10 27.33 43.53 33.65
CA LYS A 10 25.90 43.28 33.50
C LYS A 10 25.42 43.42 32.05
N ARG A 11 25.99 44.36 31.29
CA ARG A 11 25.61 44.58 29.89
C ARG A 11 26.11 43.44 28.98
N VAL A 12 27.32 42.95 29.20
CA VAL A 12 27.91 41.83 28.46
C VAL A 12 27.13 40.54 28.75
N ASN A 13 26.78 40.24 30.01
CA ASN A 13 25.98 39.07 30.36
C ASN A 13 24.56 39.10 29.78
N ASN A 14 23.94 40.28 29.72
CA ASN A 14 22.58 40.38 29.11
C ASN A 14 22.58 40.23 27.59
N VAL A 15 23.64 40.72 26.90
CA VAL A 15 23.79 40.53 25.45
C VAL A 15 24.03 39.06 25.14
N THR A 16 24.90 38.38 25.88
CA THR A 16 25.18 36.94 25.68
C THR A 16 23.97 36.07 25.99
N ILE A 17 23.16 36.41 26.99
CA ILE A 17 21.91 35.69 27.32
C ILE A 17 20.85 35.89 26.22
N ILE A 18 20.74 37.12 25.69
CA ILE A 18 19.78 37.41 24.59
C ILE A 18 20.22 36.69 23.30
N GLU A 19 21.51 36.70 22.97
CA GLU A 19 22.04 35.97 21.82
C GLU A 19 21.84 34.46 21.97
N PHE A 20 22.04 33.91 23.17
CA PHE A 20 21.79 32.49 23.46
C PHE A 20 20.31 32.13 23.39
N LEU A 21 19.42 33.00 23.85
CA LEU A 21 17.96 32.84 23.72
C LEU A 21 17.50 32.96 22.28
N ILE A 22 18.08 33.85 21.48
CA ILE A 22 17.78 33.98 20.05
C ILE A 22 18.29 32.74 19.29
N ILE A 23 19.48 32.23 19.63
CA ILE A 23 19.98 30.96 19.06
C ILE A 23 19.11 29.79 19.48
N LEU A 24 18.62 29.71 20.73
CA LEU A 24 17.69 28.66 21.17
C LEU A 24 16.33 28.77 20.48
N LEU A 25 15.85 29.98 20.21
CA LEU A 25 14.60 30.23 19.43
C LEU A 25 14.77 29.93 17.95
N LEU A 26 15.93 30.14 17.37
CA LEU A 26 16.26 29.80 15.99
C LEU A 26 16.46 28.29 15.81
N PHE A 27 16.82 27.56 16.87
CA PHE A 27 16.92 26.09 16.90
C PHE A 27 15.64 25.38 17.34
N SER A 28 14.55 26.10 17.63
CA SER A 28 13.21 25.50 17.64
C SER A 28 12.78 25.23 16.18
N VAL A 29 13.59 24.46 15.47
CA VAL A 29 13.13 23.74 14.29
C VAL A 29 11.94 22.95 14.79
N SER A 30 10.74 23.33 14.38
CA SER A 30 9.55 22.55 14.59
C SER A 30 9.87 21.16 14.04
N MET A 31 10.22 20.21 14.92
CA MET A 31 10.21 18.82 14.56
C MET A 31 8.73 18.53 14.22
N VAL A 32 8.39 18.66 12.94
CA VAL A 32 7.12 18.15 12.45
C VAL A 32 7.15 16.67 12.79
N ALA A 33 6.38 16.30 13.80
CA ALA A 33 6.32 14.91 14.24
C ALA A 33 5.86 14.09 13.04
N GLN A 34 6.67 13.13 12.63
CA GLN A 34 6.39 12.20 11.57
C GLN A 34 5.05 11.49 11.87
N THR A 35 4.03 11.74 11.06
CA THR A 35 2.71 11.14 11.25
C THR A 35 2.62 9.85 10.43
N LYS A 36 2.09 8.81 11.06
CA LYS A 36 1.80 7.54 10.38
C LYS A 36 0.34 7.51 9.97
N ARG A 37 0.09 7.40 8.64
CA ARG A 37 -1.24 7.37 8.04
C ARG A 37 -1.42 6.11 7.19
N ALA A 38 -2.64 5.59 7.12
CA ALA A 38 -2.92 4.41 6.33
C ALA A 38 -4.24 4.48 5.57
N LEU A 39 -4.26 3.83 4.40
CA LEU A 39 -5.45 3.47 3.65
C LEU A 39 -5.52 1.96 3.53
N VAL A 40 -6.60 1.36 4.03
CA VAL A 40 -6.79 -0.10 4.06
C VAL A 40 -8.07 -0.44 3.28
N ILE A 41 -7.92 -1.28 2.27
CA ILE A 41 -9.00 -1.64 1.34
C ILE A 41 -9.18 -3.16 1.36
N GLY A 42 -10.41 -3.63 1.61
CA GLY A 42 -10.74 -5.05 1.62
C GLY A 42 -12.01 -5.34 0.82
N VAL A 43 -11.88 -6.07 -0.29
CA VAL A 43 -12.99 -6.39 -1.19
C VAL A 43 -13.19 -7.89 -1.25
N GLY A 44 -14.07 -8.43 -0.40
CA GLY A 44 -14.41 -9.86 -0.34
C GLY A 44 -15.56 -10.25 -1.27
N VAL A 45 -16.36 -9.28 -1.65
CA VAL A 45 -17.49 -9.45 -2.58
C VAL A 45 -17.55 -8.30 -3.57
N GLN A 46 -17.94 -8.59 -4.80
CA GLN A 46 -18.16 -7.62 -5.85
C GLN A 46 -19.65 -7.49 -6.18
N LYS A 47 -20.03 -6.38 -6.81
CA LYS A 47 -21.38 -6.15 -7.34
C LYS A 47 -21.72 -7.15 -8.45
N ASP A 48 -20.74 -7.46 -9.30
CA ASP A 48 -20.86 -8.51 -10.31
C ASP A 48 -20.74 -9.89 -9.67
N THR A 49 -21.81 -10.67 -9.69
CA THR A 49 -21.89 -12.01 -9.09
C THR A 49 -21.07 -13.08 -9.82
N ASN A 50 -20.47 -12.76 -10.97
CA ASN A 50 -19.54 -13.64 -11.67
C ASN A 50 -18.18 -13.74 -10.97
N TRP A 51 -17.87 -12.81 -10.06
CA TRP A 51 -16.71 -12.91 -9.18
C TRP A 51 -16.94 -13.96 -8.08
N GLY A 52 -15.94 -14.78 -7.85
CA GLY A 52 -15.93 -15.67 -6.68
C GLY A 52 -15.83 -14.87 -5.37
N LYS A 53 -16.61 -15.26 -4.37
CA LYS A 53 -16.48 -14.65 -3.03
C LYS A 53 -15.18 -15.09 -2.37
N ILE A 54 -14.47 -14.15 -1.77
CA ILE A 54 -13.25 -14.36 -0.99
C ILE A 54 -13.41 -13.72 0.40
N ASN A 55 -12.41 -13.90 1.27
CA ASN A 55 -12.48 -13.39 2.65
C ASN A 55 -11.59 -12.14 2.86
N ALA A 56 -11.40 -11.32 1.84
CA ALA A 56 -10.54 -10.15 1.90
C ALA A 56 -11.01 -9.08 2.91
N ASP A 57 -12.31 -8.99 3.15
CA ASP A 57 -12.91 -8.16 4.20
C ASP A 57 -12.50 -8.61 5.61
N LYS A 58 -12.19 -9.89 5.79
CA LYS A 58 -11.75 -10.46 7.10
C LYS A 58 -10.28 -10.20 7.41
N ASP A 59 -9.51 -9.71 6.46
CA ASP A 59 -8.13 -9.26 6.67
C ASP A 59 -8.09 -7.97 7.50
N ILE A 60 -9.11 -7.13 7.34
CA ILE A 60 -9.15 -5.78 7.91
C ILE A 60 -8.87 -5.73 9.42
N PRO A 61 -9.49 -6.56 10.27
CA PRO A 61 -9.22 -6.53 11.72
C PRO A 61 -7.75 -6.78 12.07
N TYR A 62 -7.07 -7.70 11.36
CA TYR A 62 -5.65 -8.00 11.59
C TYR A 62 -4.76 -6.83 11.21
N ILE A 63 -5.06 -6.19 10.07
CA ILE A 63 -4.33 -5.02 9.59
C ILE A 63 -4.51 -3.86 10.56
N LEU A 64 -5.74 -3.56 10.98
CA LEU A 64 -6.03 -2.47 11.91
C LEU A 64 -5.33 -2.65 13.25
N GLN A 65 -5.34 -3.86 13.81
CA GLN A 65 -4.63 -4.17 15.05
C GLN A 65 -3.12 -3.97 14.90
N MET A 66 -2.54 -4.43 13.79
CA MET A 66 -1.12 -4.23 13.48
C MET A 66 -0.77 -2.74 13.36
N LEU A 67 -1.54 -1.98 12.61
CA LEU A 67 -1.32 -0.56 12.39
C LEU A 67 -1.48 0.26 13.67
N GLN A 68 -2.49 -0.04 14.48
CA GLN A 68 -2.67 0.60 15.78
C GLN A 68 -1.46 0.38 16.69
N ASN A 69 -0.97 -0.85 16.78
CA ASN A 69 0.21 -1.19 17.58
C ASN A 69 1.50 -0.61 17.01
N ALA A 70 1.56 -0.38 15.69
CA ALA A 70 2.66 0.29 15.01
C ALA A 70 2.58 1.83 15.08
N GLY A 71 1.58 2.41 15.78
CA GLY A 71 1.46 3.84 16.01
C GLY A 71 0.85 4.64 14.85
N TYR A 72 0.06 4.01 13.99
CA TYR A 72 -0.73 4.71 12.97
C TYR A 72 -1.92 5.40 13.62
N VAL A 73 -2.05 6.71 13.40
CA VAL A 73 -3.05 7.57 14.06
C VAL A 73 -4.16 8.05 13.13
N ASP A 74 -3.94 8.01 11.82
CA ASP A 74 -4.92 8.37 10.79
C ASP A 74 -5.09 7.17 9.84
N VAL A 75 -6.07 6.31 10.13
CA VAL A 75 -6.32 5.09 9.36
C VAL A 75 -7.71 5.16 8.76
N ARG A 76 -7.77 5.12 7.43
CA ARG A 76 -9.01 5.04 6.68
C ARG A 76 -9.21 3.63 6.14
N THR A 77 -10.44 3.13 6.21
CA THR A 77 -10.81 1.80 5.70
C THR A 77 -11.92 1.91 4.67
N LEU A 78 -11.83 1.10 3.62
CA LEU A 78 -12.90 0.85 2.66
C LEU A 78 -13.15 -0.65 2.58
N VAL A 79 -14.40 -1.07 2.82
CA VAL A 79 -14.77 -2.48 2.84
C VAL A 79 -15.94 -2.72 1.89
N ASN A 80 -15.80 -3.72 1.01
CA ASN A 80 -16.85 -4.16 0.08
C ASN A 80 -17.50 -2.96 -0.65
N GLU A 81 -18.78 -2.69 -0.44
CA GLU A 81 -19.57 -1.66 -1.13
C GLU A 81 -18.96 -0.24 -1.05
N GLN A 82 -18.15 0.03 -0.06
CA GLN A 82 -17.44 1.31 0.06
C GLN A 82 -16.24 1.39 -0.88
N ALA A 83 -15.67 0.25 -1.23
CA ALA A 83 -14.48 0.14 -2.07
C ALA A 83 -14.81 0.09 -3.57
N THR A 84 -15.71 0.97 -4.04
CA THR A 84 -15.87 1.23 -5.48
C THR A 84 -14.60 1.89 -6.02
N LYS A 85 -14.32 1.79 -7.34
CA LYS A 85 -13.17 2.50 -7.92
C LYS A 85 -13.18 3.99 -7.57
N ALA A 86 -14.32 4.64 -7.72
CA ALA A 86 -14.46 6.05 -7.38
C ALA A 86 -14.17 6.33 -5.90
N GLY A 87 -14.67 5.48 -4.99
CA GLY A 87 -14.42 5.60 -3.55
C GLY A 87 -12.95 5.41 -3.19
N ILE A 88 -12.28 4.43 -3.82
CA ILE A 88 -10.84 4.21 -3.63
C ILE A 88 -10.03 5.43 -4.10
N VAL A 89 -10.29 5.93 -5.31
CA VAL A 89 -9.61 7.11 -5.87
C VAL A 89 -9.83 8.35 -5.00
N GLU A 90 -11.04 8.54 -4.47
CA GLU A 90 -11.35 9.64 -3.56
C GLU A 90 -10.54 9.55 -2.27
N GLU A 91 -10.45 8.36 -1.65
CA GLU A 91 -9.67 8.19 -0.41
C GLU A 91 -8.15 8.32 -0.63
N PHE A 92 -7.62 7.94 -1.79
CA PHE A 92 -6.24 8.28 -2.17
C PHE A 92 -6.02 9.80 -2.22
N LYS A 93 -6.94 10.55 -2.83
CA LYS A 93 -6.90 12.02 -2.89
C LYS A 93 -7.02 12.63 -1.49
N ASN A 94 -7.94 12.14 -0.66
CA ASN A 94 -8.12 12.58 0.72
C ASN A 94 -6.86 12.33 1.56
N LEU A 95 -6.23 11.15 1.41
CA LEU A 95 -4.95 10.84 2.04
C LEU A 95 -3.88 11.84 1.59
N ALA A 96 -3.76 12.07 0.28
CA ALA A 96 -2.79 13.01 -0.26
C ALA A 96 -2.93 14.43 0.31
N THR A 97 -4.16 14.93 0.49
CA THR A 97 -4.39 16.28 1.06
C THR A 97 -3.96 16.43 2.52
N LYS A 98 -3.94 15.32 3.27
CA LYS A 98 -3.54 15.28 4.68
C LYS A 98 -2.04 15.06 4.89
N CYS A 99 -1.35 14.56 3.87
CA CYS A 99 0.06 14.22 3.92
C CYS A 99 0.95 15.46 4.07
N MET A 100 1.95 15.36 4.92
CA MET A 100 2.97 16.39 5.16
C MET A 100 4.37 15.81 4.98
N ASP A 101 5.37 16.68 4.80
CA ASP A 101 6.76 16.25 4.66
C ASP A 101 7.20 15.35 5.82
N GLY A 102 7.81 14.22 5.49
CA GLY A 102 8.29 13.23 6.45
C GLY A 102 7.26 12.18 6.87
N ASP A 103 5.99 12.27 6.48
CA ASP A 103 4.97 11.28 6.88
C ASP A 103 5.30 9.85 6.41
N VAL A 104 4.82 8.88 7.19
CA VAL A 104 4.89 7.44 6.87
C VAL A 104 3.53 6.95 6.41
N ILE A 105 3.48 6.43 5.21
CA ILE A 105 2.24 5.98 4.58
C ILE A 105 2.24 4.46 4.43
N TYR A 106 1.13 3.85 4.81
CA TYR A 106 0.85 2.44 4.60
C TYR A 106 -0.43 2.31 3.79
N ILE A 107 -0.36 1.60 2.68
CA ILE A 107 -1.52 1.31 1.83
C ILE A 107 -1.67 -0.19 1.75
N HIS A 108 -2.87 -0.71 1.98
CA HIS A 108 -3.15 -2.14 1.89
C HIS A 108 -4.34 -2.40 1.00
N PHE A 109 -4.17 -3.26 0.02
CA PHE A 109 -5.25 -3.80 -0.78
C PHE A 109 -5.34 -5.30 -0.58
N SER A 110 -6.50 -5.77 -0.14
CA SER A 110 -6.89 -7.18 -0.11
C SER A 110 -8.10 -7.39 -1.01
N GLY A 111 -7.97 -8.25 -2.02
CA GLY A 111 -9.05 -8.44 -2.99
C GLY A 111 -8.66 -9.38 -4.13
N HIS A 112 -9.47 -9.39 -5.17
CA HIS A 112 -9.11 -9.98 -6.44
C HIS A 112 -8.19 -9.04 -7.23
N GLY A 113 -7.32 -9.64 -8.04
CA GLY A 113 -6.59 -8.96 -9.10
C GLY A 113 -6.95 -9.58 -10.45
N GLN A 114 -6.78 -8.82 -11.53
CA GLN A 114 -7.00 -9.25 -12.91
C GLN A 114 -6.11 -8.49 -13.86
N LEU A 115 -5.61 -9.16 -14.90
CA LEU A 115 -4.95 -8.49 -16.02
C LEU A 115 -6.00 -7.82 -16.91
N ILE A 116 -5.75 -6.58 -17.31
CA ILE A 116 -6.57 -5.78 -18.21
C ILE A 116 -5.72 -5.33 -19.40
N THR A 117 -6.34 -5.11 -20.57
CA THR A 117 -5.63 -4.62 -21.75
C THR A 117 -4.84 -3.35 -21.41
N ASP A 118 -3.53 -3.38 -21.65
CA ASP A 118 -2.66 -2.21 -21.61
C ASP A 118 -3.08 -1.22 -22.69
N ILE A 119 -3.55 -0.04 -22.29
CA ILE A 119 -4.05 0.98 -23.21
C ILE A 119 -3.02 2.08 -23.51
N ASP A 120 -1.94 2.15 -22.73
CA ASP A 120 -0.93 3.18 -22.88
C ASP A 120 0.41 2.63 -23.43
N GLY A 121 0.56 1.31 -23.48
CA GLY A 121 1.61 0.59 -24.18
C GLY A 121 2.96 0.62 -23.48
N ASP A 122 2.97 0.69 -22.15
CA ASP A 122 4.20 0.68 -21.37
C ASP A 122 4.59 -0.72 -20.86
N GLU A 123 3.67 -1.71 -20.95
CA GLU A 123 3.95 -3.09 -20.63
C GLU A 123 4.35 -3.92 -21.87
N ASP A 124 5.42 -4.72 -21.71
CA ASP A 124 5.97 -5.52 -22.81
C ASP A 124 5.06 -6.67 -23.26
N ASP A 125 4.22 -7.17 -22.36
CA ASP A 125 3.27 -8.27 -22.62
C ASP A 125 1.87 -7.78 -23.04
N GLY A 126 1.61 -6.47 -23.00
CA GLY A 126 0.38 -5.80 -23.40
C GLY A 126 -0.75 -5.90 -22.38
N TRP A 127 -0.41 -6.12 -21.09
CA TRP A 127 -1.38 -6.25 -20.00
C TRP A 127 -0.99 -5.46 -18.77
N ASP A 128 -1.88 -4.59 -18.30
CA ASP A 128 -1.80 -3.92 -17.01
C ASP A 128 -2.30 -4.85 -15.90
N GLU A 129 -1.71 -4.74 -14.73
CA GLU A 129 -2.24 -5.30 -13.49
C GLU A 129 -3.32 -4.39 -12.92
N SER A 130 -4.42 -4.97 -12.40
CA SER A 130 -5.47 -4.15 -11.81
C SER A 130 -5.99 -4.68 -10.49
N TRP A 131 -6.28 -3.77 -9.55
CA TRP A 131 -7.06 -4.06 -8.36
C TRP A 131 -8.54 -4.06 -8.69
N ILE A 132 -9.25 -5.11 -8.28
CA ILE A 132 -10.67 -5.28 -8.57
C ILE A 132 -11.49 -4.61 -7.47
N ALA A 133 -12.07 -3.47 -7.82
CA ALA A 133 -12.97 -2.72 -6.95
C ALA A 133 -14.32 -3.43 -6.80
N TYR A 134 -15.13 -2.99 -5.83
CA TYR A 134 -16.46 -3.55 -5.61
C TYR A 134 -17.37 -3.49 -6.85
N ASP A 135 -17.27 -2.42 -7.64
CA ASP A 135 -18.11 -2.18 -8.82
C ASP A 135 -17.49 -2.64 -10.14
N SER A 136 -16.30 -3.27 -10.12
CA SER A 136 -15.66 -3.87 -11.31
C SER A 136 -16.40 -5.13 -11.75
N TYR A 137 -16.58 -5.25 -13.06
CA TYR A 137 -17.15 -6.46 -13.67
C TYR A 137 -16.04 -7.40 -14.14
N LYS A 138 -16.30 -8.70 -14.14
CA LYS A 138 -15.30 -9.71 -14.49
C LYS A 138 -14.94 -9.72 -15.97
N SER A 139 -15.85 -9.23 -16.83
CA SER A 139 -15.67 -9.21 -18.29
C SER A 139 -16.23 -7.92 -18.86
N TYR A 140 -15.67 -7.50 -19.99
CA TYR A 140 -16.13 -6.35 -20.75
C TYR A 140 -17.64 -6.41 -21.03
N CYS A 141 -18.38 -5.37 -20.64
CA CYS A 141 -19.83 -5.30 -20.80
C CYS A 141 -20.33 -3.86 -20.85
N ILE A 142 -21.64 -3.67 -21.02
CA ILE A 142 -22.27 -2.34 -21.03
C ILE A 142 -22.08 -1.59 -19.70
N ASN A 143 -21.92 -2.32 -18.58
CA ASN A 143 -21.78 -1.75 -17.25
C ASN A 143 -20.32 -1.48 -16.85
N ASP A 144 -19.35 -2.04 -17.58
CA ASP A 144 -17.92 -1.87 -17.35
C ASP A 144 -17.15 -2.11 -18.66
N LYS A 145 -16.50 -1.06 -19.15
CA LYS A 145 -15.65 -1.09 -20.34
C LYS A 145 -14.18 -0.99 -19.99
N GLY A 146 -13.83 -1.26 -18.71
CA GLY A 146 -12.49 -1.13 -18.13
C GLY A 146 -12.35 0.05 -17.18
N GLU A 147 -13.30 0.99 -17.19
CA GLU A 147 -13.23 2.20 -16.37
C GLU A 147 -13.39 1.93 -14.86
N LYS A 148 -13.80 0.72 -14.46
CA LYS A 148 -13.96 0.34 -13.05
C LYS A 148 -12.80 -0.49 -12.49
N HIS A 149 -11.86 -0.89 -13.33
CA HIS A 149 -10.61 -1.50 -12.91
C HIS A 149 -9.63 -0.40 -12.48
N LEU A 150 -8.97 -0.59 -11.35
CA LEU A 150 -7.93 0.35 -10.88
C LEU A 150 -6.57 -0.22 -11.29
N THR A 151 -6.03 0.27 -12.41
CA THR A 151 -4.77 -0.20 -12.96
C THR A 151 -3.57 0.25 -12.13
N ASP A 152 -2.45 -0.45 -12.25
CA ASP A 152 -1.20 -0.10 -11.59
C ASP A 152 -0.71 1.30 -12.01
N ASP A 153 -0.92 1.74 -13.25
CA ASP A 153 -0.65 3.08 -13.73
C ASP A 153 -1.45 4.17 -13.00
N GLU A 154 -2.74 3.91 -12.79
CA GLU A 154 -3.59 4.82 -12.01
C GLU A 154 -3.15 4.86 -10.56
N ILE A 155 -2.82 3.70 -9.96
CA ILE A 155 -2.26 3.59 -8.61
C ILE A 155 -0.95 4.37 -8.51
N ASN A 156 -0.03 4.16 -9.46
CA ASN A 156 1.26 4.87 -9.53
C ASN A 156 1.08 6.38 -9.63
N THR A 157 0.06 6.84 -10.37
CA THR A 157 -0.28 8.26 -10.46
C THR A 157 -0.76 8.81 -9.11
N LEU A 158 -1.67 8.11 -8.43
CA LEU A 158 -2.21 8.51 -7.13
C LEU A 158 -1.13 8.52 -6.05
N VAL A 159 -0.30 7.48 -5.99
CA VAL A 159 0.80 7.35 -5.02
C VAL A 159 1.90 8.38 -5.26
N THR A 160 2.16 8.74 -6.53
CA THR A 160 3.10 9.82 -6.88
C THR A 160 2.69 11.17 -6.29
N VAL A 161 1.38 11.47 -6.23
CA VAL A 161 0.88 12.70 -5.58
C VAL A 161 1.16 12.65 -4.07
N ILE A 162 0.88 11.52 -3.42
CA ILE A 162 1.20 11.31 -2.00
C ILE A 162 2.71 11.49 -1.77
N LYS A 163 3.54 10.85 -2.61
CA LYS A 163 5.01 10.92 -2.49
C LYS A 163 5.54 12.34 -2.61
N ARG A 164 4.98 13.16 -3.48
CA ARG A 164 5.34 14.59 -3.59
C ARG A 164 5.04 15.35 -2.30
N ASN A 165 3.90 15.09 -1.68
CA ASN A 165 3.46 15.79 -0.46
C ASN A 165 4.29 15.40 0.77
N ILE A 166 4.69 14.12 0.88
CA ILE A 166 5.54 13.66 2.00
C ILE A 166 7.04 13.91 1.76
N GLY A 167 7.43 14.42 0.61
CA GLY A 167 8.81 14.80 0.29
C GLY A 167 9.80 13.63 0.26
N THR A 168 11.09 13.96 0.33
CA THR A 168 12.17 12.97 0.29
C THR A 168 12.33 12.18 1.59
N ASN A 169 11.94 12.78 2.72
CA ASN A 169 12.02 12.18 4.05
C ASN A 169 10.85 11.23 4.35
N GLY A 170 9.72 11.40 3.66
CA GLY A 170 8.58 10.54 3.78
C GLY A 170 8.77 9.21 3.05
N LYS A 171 8.07 8.19 3.51
CA LYS A 171 8.15 6.83 2.97
C LYS A 171 6.79 6.19 2.82
N ILE A 172 6.64 5.33 1.80
CA ILE A 172 5.40 4.63 1.50
C ILE A 172 5.67 3.13 1.38
N LEU A 173 4.82 2.33 2.03
CA LEU A 173 4.70 0.89 1.83
C LEU A 173 3.31 0.59 1.29
N ILE A 174 3.28 -0.09 0.15
CA ILE A 174 2.06 -0.68 -0.41
C ILE A 174 2.11 -2.19 -0.17
N VAL A 175 1.04 -2.76 0.35
CA VAL A 175 0.88 -4.21 0.52
C VAL A 175 -0.29 -4.66 -0.33
N VAL A 176 -0.05 -5.63 -1.21
CA VAL A 176 -1.05 -6.15 -2.16
C VAL A 176 -1.27 -7.63 -1.89
N ASP A 177 -2.38 -7.94 -1.22
CA ASP A 177 -2.83 -9.32 -1.00
C ASP A 177 -3.89 -9.70 -2.05
N ALA A 178 -3.45 -9.67 -3.31
CA ALA A 178 -4.19 -10.01 -4.52
C ALA A 178 -3.28 -10.75 -5.50
N CYS A 179 -3.84 -11.33 -6.56
CA CYS A 179 -3.11 -11.99 -7.63
C CYS A 179 -3.71 -11.62 -8.99
N HIS A 180 -2.86 -11.30 -9.94
CA HIS A 180 -3.26 -10.94 -11.31
C HIS A 180 -3.15 -12.12 -12.28
N SER A 181 -2.55 -13.24 -11.84
CA SER A 181 -2.45 -14.47 -12.62
C SER A 181 -3.29 -15.58 -12.01
N GLY A 182 -4.02 -16.30 -12.83
CA GLY A 182 -4.73 -17.51 -12.47
C GLY A 182 -4.46 -18.57 -13.53
N ASP A 183 -3.86 -19.71 -13.19
CA ASP A 183 -3.83 -20.87 -14.09
C ASP A 183 -5.19 -21.58 -14.01
N SER A 184 -6.01 -21.42 -15.06
CA SER A 184 -7.34 -22.01 -15.17
C SER A 184 -7.33 -23.55 -15.05
N SER A 185 -6.20 -24.21 -15.35
CA SER A 185 -6.07 -25.66 -15.25
C SER A 185 -6.06 -26.16 -13.80
N ARG A 186 -5.75 -25.28 -12.83
CA ARG A 186 -5.69 -25.61 -11.39
C ARG A 186 -6.88 -25.05 -10.59
N SER A 187 -7.68 -24.17 -11.19
CA SER A 187 -8.75 -23.43 -10.51
C SER A 187 -9.95 -24.30 -10.10
N ASN A 188 -10.24 -25.38 -10.84
CA ASN A 188 -11.41 -26.21 -10.61
C ASN A 188 -11.44 -26.99 -9.28
N MET A 189 -10.30 -27.14 -8.60
CA MET A 189 -10.22 -27.78 -7.27
C MET A 189 -10.04 -26.79 -6.11
N LEU A 190 -9.73 -25.51 -6.39
CA LEU A 190 -9.26 -24.54 -5.40
C LEU A 190 -9.96 -23.17 -5.49
N SER A 191 -11.00 -23.02 -6.31
CA SER A 191 -11.61 -21.72 -6.66
C SER A 191 -12.07 -20.88 -5.47
N GLU A 192 -12.43 -21.53 -4.35
CA GLU A 192 -12.90 -20.83 -3.13
C GLU A 192 -11.77 -20.21 -2.28
N THR A 193 -10.51 -20.45 -2.64
CA THR A 193 -9.35 -20.01 -1.83
C THR A 193 -8.35 -19.15 -2.59
N ILE A 194 -8.63 -18.76 -3.83
CA ILE A 194 -7.73 -18.00 -4.70
C ILE A 194 -8.21 -16.57 -4.86
N ARG A 195 -7.27 -15.61 -4.70
CA ARG A 195 -7.49 -14.17 -4.89
C ARG A 195 -6.96 -13.72 -6.23
N GLY A 196 -7.70 -13.99 -7.28
CA GLY A 196 -7.35 -13.63 -8.65
C GLY A 196 -8.07 -14.52 -9.64
N VAL A 197 -7.93 -14.20 -10.90
CA VAL A 197 -8.56 -14.95 -12.01
C VAL A 197 -7.58 -15.09 -13.17
N SER A 198 -7.74 -16.16 -13.95
CA SER A 198 -6.97 -16.39 -15.17
C SER A 198 -7.54 -15.65 -16.38
N GLU A 199 -8.82 -15.31 -16.30
CA GLU A 199 -9.47 -14.57 -17.36
C GLU A 199 -8.95 -13.13 -17.38
N ARG A 200 -8.52 -12.66 -18.54
CA ARG A 200 -8.11 -11.29 -18.79
C ARG A 200 -9.31 -10.43 -19.13
N PHE A 201 -9.26 -9.16 -18.73
CA PHE A 201 -10.26 -8.19 -19.12
C PHE A 201 -9.84 -7.55 -20.45
N GLU A 202 -10.41 -8.02 -21.54
CA GLU A 202 -10.07 -7.57 -22.88
C GLU A 202 -10.89 -6.33 -23.28
N ILE A 203 -10.22 -5.20 -23.54
CA ILE A 203 -10.84 -4.00 -24.07
C ILE A 203 -10.71 -4.01 -25.61
N PRO A 204 -11.83 -4.04 -26.37
CA PRO A 204 -11.77 -4.06 -27.83
C PRO A 204 -11.21 -2.75 -28.41
N HIS A 205 -10.31 -2.86 -29.40
CA HIS A 205 -9.87 -1.78 -30.29
C HIS A 205 -9.15 -0.59 -29.62
N PHE A 206 -7.92 -0.77 -29.21
CA PHE A 206 -7.06 0.36 -28.85
C PHE A 206 -5.81 0.45 -29.72
N GLY A 207 -5.55 1.66 -30.22
CA GLY A 207 -4.25 2.02 -30.79
C GLY A 207 -3.26 2.29 -29.65
N LEU A 208 -2.23 1.45 -29.55
CA LEU A 208 -1.21 1.53 -28.52
C LEU A 208 -0.48 2.89 -28.57
N LYS A 209 -0.52 3.65 -27.51
CA LYS A 209 0.43 4.74 -27.24
C LYS A 209 1.55 4.14 -26.40
N ARG A 210 2.79 4.20 -26.87
CA ARG A 210 3.94 3.75 -26.04
C ARG A 210 4.33 4.82 -25.05
N ASN A 211 3.96 4.65 -23.81
CA ASN A 211 4.50 5.37 -22.68
C ASN A 211 5.72 4.63 -22.09
N LYS A 212 6.41 5.25 -21.17
CA LYS A 212 7.50 4.59 -20.42
C LYS A 212 7.01 4.33 -19.01
N LYS A 213 7.21 3.12 -18.51
CA LYS A 213 6.96 2.74 -17.12
C LYS A 213 7.65 3.72 -16.18
N ARG A 214 6.90 4.26 -15.21
CA ARG A 214 7.42 5.20 -14.23
C ARG A 214 8.16 4.43 -13.13
N ARG A 215 9.30 4.98 -12.69
CA ARG A 215 10.04 4.41 -11.57
C ARG A 215 9.30 4.68 -10.24
N GLU A 216 9.00 3.62 -9.51
CA GLU A 216 8.44 3.69 -8.17
C GLU A 216 9.43 4.34 -7.18
N GLN A 217 8.94 5.27 -6.35
CA GLN A 217 9.69 5.93 -5.28
C GLN A 217 9.21 5.47 -3.88
N TRP A 218 8.74 4.24 -3.81
CA TRP A 218 8.22 3.55 -2.63
C TRP A 218 8.58 2.07 -2.69
N ILE A 219 8.15 1.30 -1.71
CA ILE A 219 8.25 -0.15 -1.77
C ILE A 219 6.85 -0.77 -1.83
N THR A 220 6.74 -1.84 -2.62
CA THR A 220 5.52 -2.64 -2.76
C THR A 220 5.80 -4.08 -2.34
N LEU A 221 4.99 -4.61 -1.43
CA LEU A 221 5.00 -6.01 -0.99
C LEU A 221 3.80 -6.72 -1.60
N SER A 222 4.04 -7.58 -2.58
CA SER A 222 3.03 -8.40 -3.25
C SER A 222 2.98 -9.82 -2.68
N ALA A 223 1.81 -10.45 -2.70
CA ALA A 223 1.57 -11.76 -2.08
C ALA A 223 2.28 -12.90 -2.77
N CYS A 224 2.56 -12.80 -4.05
CA CYS A 224 3.17 -13.87 -4.84
C CYS A 224 3.84 -13.30 -6.10
N LYS A 225 4.65 -14.15 -6.76
CA LYS A 225 5.19 -13.87 -8.09
C LYS A 225 4.10 -13.97 -9.15
N ASP A 226 4.29 -13.31 -10.28
CA ASP A 226 3.31 -13.18 -11.37
C ASP A 226 2.75 -14.50 -11.90
N TYR A 227 3.55 -15.60 -11.85
CA TYR A 227 3.15 -16.95 -12.26
C TYR A 227 2.58 -17.81 -11.11
N GLN A 228 2.46 -17.28 -9.90
CA GLN A 228 1.95 -17.99 -8.72
C GLN A 228 0.54 -17.54 -8.39
N LEU A 229 -0.21 -18.41 -7.72
CA LEU A 229 -1.55 -18.11 -7.22
C LEU A 229 -1.48 -17.56 -5.80
N ASN A 230 -2.17 -16.47 -5.54
CA ASN A 230 -2.40 -16.00 -4.17
C ASN A 230 -3.55 -16.75 -3.54
N GLN A 231 -3.30 -17.37 -2.39
CA GLN A 231 -4.24 -18.21 -1.69
C GLN A 231 -4.69 -17.62 -0.36
N GLU A 232 -5.93 -17.93 0.01
CA GLU A 232 -6.40 -17.72 1.37
C GLU A 232 -6.03 -18.88 2.28
N MET A 233 -5.97 -18.61 3.58
CA MET A 233 -5.91 -19.63 4.61
C MET A 233 -7.30 -20.21 4.87
N ARG A 234 -7.35 -21.50 5.21
CA ARG A 234 -8.62 -22.14 5.60
C ARG A 234 -9.03 -21.78 7.03
N MET A 235 -8.05 -21.62 7.93
CA MET A 235 -8.25 -21.25 9.32
C MET A 235 -7.03 -20.44 9.84
N PRO A 236 -7.24 -19.16 10.24
CA PRO A 236 -8.44 -18.36 10.01
C PRO A 236 -8.68 -18.12 8.50
N LYS A 237 -9.91 -17.80 8.10
CA LYS A 237 -10.22 -17.47 6.68
C LYS A 237 -9.77 -16.06 6.36
N VAL A 238 -8.52 -15.92 5.93
CA VAL A 238 -7.83 -14.64 5.65
C VAL A 238 -6.76 -14.85 4.58
N GLY A 239 -6.25 -13.77 3.99
CA GLY A 239 -5.13 -13.84 3.06
C GLY A 239 -3.84 -14.32 3.72
N LYS A 240 -3.09 -15.15 3.01
CA LYS A 240 -1.83 -15.70 3.54
C LYS A 240 -0.79 -14.61 3.81
N LEU A 241 -0.63 -13.65 2.88
CA LEU A 241 0.29 -12.55 3.06
C LEU A 241 -0.08 -11.70 4.27
N THR A 242 -1.35 -11.29 4.35
CA THR A 242 -1.86 -10.45 5.44
C THR A 242 -1.64 -11.11 6.79
N TYR A 243 -1.97 -12.39 6.91
CA TYR A 243 -1.80 -13.10 8.19
C TYR A 243 -0.34 -13.33 8.54
N ALA A 244 0.51 -13.67 7.55
CA ALA A 244 1.94 -13.83 7.78
C ALA A 244 2.60 -12.52 8.22
N LEU A 245 2.24 -11.40 7.59
CA LEU A 245 2.73 -10.08 7.98
C LEU A 245 2.31 -9.72 9.42
N TYR A 246 1.05 -9.96 9.77
CA TYR A 246 0.54 -9.76 11.14
C TYR A 246 1.29 -10.61 12.16
N ILE A 247 1.52 -11.88 11.90
CA ILE A 247 2.26 -12.79 12.81
C ILE A 247 3.74 -12.39 12.89
N ALA A 248 4.38 -12.02 11.78
CA ALA A 248 5.75 -11.50 11.79
C ALA A 248 5.87 -10.23 12.64
N PHE A 249 4.89 -9.34 12.54
CA PHE A 249 4.80 -8.14 13.36
C PHE A 249 4.69 -8.47 14.85
N LEU A 250 3.78 -9.37 15.25
CA LEU A 250 3.61 -9.78 16.65
C LEU A 250 4.86 -10.40 17.24
N LYS A 251 5.65 -11.10 16.42
CA LYS A 251 6.95 -11.68 16.82
C LYS A 251 8.10 -10.66 16.83
N GLY A 252 7.90 -9.43 16.35
CA GLY A 252 8.96 -8.44 16.16
C GLY A 252 9.98 -8.82 15.06
N LEU A 253 9.62 -9.72 14.14
CA LEU A 253 10.48 -10.30 13.11
C LEU A 253 10.01 -9.93 11.69
N VAL A 254 9.73 -8.64 11.47
CA VAL A 254 9.21 -8.17 10.16
C VAL A 254 10.32 -8.13 9.12
N SER A 255 10.45 -9.20 8.35
CA SER A 255 11.33 -9.31 7.19
C SER A 255 10.66 -10.12 6.07
N LEU A 256 11.11 -9.93 4.82
CA LEU A 256 10.58 -10.67 3.68
C LEU A 256 10.75 -12.19 3.89
N GLN A 257 11.91 -12.61 4.39
CA GLN A 257 12.23 -14.02 4.63
C GLN A 257 11.33 -14.65 5.71
N GLU A 258 11.05 -13.94 6.79
CA GLU A 258 10.16 -14.47 7.84
C GLU A 258 8.71 -14.52 7.36
N ILE A 259 8.27 -13.51 6.58
CA ILE A 259 6.94 -13.49 5.97
C ILE A 259 6.79 -14.70 5.03
N GLU A 260 7.75 -14.93 4.11
CA GLU A 260 7.74 -16.08 3.20
C GLU A 260 7.70 -17.41 3.95
N LYS A 261 8.54 -17.56 4.97
CA LYS A 261 8.57 -18.75 5.83
C LYS A 261 7.22 -18.97 6.52
N LEU A 262 6.61 -17.94 7.05
CA LEU A 262 5.28 -18.01 7.67
C LEU A 262 4.22 -18.41 6.66
N MET A 263 4.17 -17.75 5.49
CA MET A 263 3.22 -18.08 4.42
C MET A 263 3.28 -19.55 4.01
N ASN A 264 4.49 -20.12 3.92
CA ASN A 264 4.71 -21.52 3.51
C ASN A 264 4.62 -22.52 4.68
N SER A 265 4.57 -22.04 5.93
CA SER A 265 4.33 -22.90 7.10
C SER A 265 2.85 -23.24 7.31
N TYR A 266 1.95 -22.44 6.74
CA TYR A 266 0.52 -22.73 6.80
C TYR A 266 0.16 -23.82 5.81
N GLN A 267 -0.66 -24.76 6.25
CA GLN A 267 -1.14 -25.84 5.39
C GLN A 267 -1.91 -25.26 4.21
N GLY A 268 -1.30 -25.27 3.06
CA GLY A 268 -1.82 -24.81 1.78
C GLY A 268 -1.26 -25.66 0.66
N VAL A 269 -1.99 -25.75 -0.43
CA VAL A 269 -1.68 -26.71 -1.51
C VAL A 269 -0.51 -26.25 -2.37
N LEU A 270 -0.23 -24.93 -2.43
CA LEU A 270 0.78 -24.38 -3.34
C LEU A 270 1.74 -23.43 -2.61
N PRO A 271 3.05 -23.49 -2.94
CA PRO A 271 4.03 -22.52 -2.45
C PRO A 271 3.70 -21.11 -2.94
N GLN A 272 3.91 -20.13 -2.07
CA GLN A 272 3.74 -18.71 -2.36
C GLN A 272 5.00 -17.97 -1.94
N THR A 273 5.55 -17.16 -2.86
CA THR A 273 6.75 -16.37 -2.64
C THR A 273 6.38 -14.90 -2.68
N PRO A 274 6.35 -14.20 -1.56
CA PRO A 274 6.09 -12.75 -1.55
C PRO A 274 7.22 -12.01 -2.26
N VAL A 275 6.88 -10.94 -2.94
CA VAL A 275 7.82 -10.13 -3.72
C VAL A 275 7.87 -8.72 -3.14
N LEU A 276 9.08 -8.17 -2.97
CA LEU A 276 9.30 -6.80 -2.56
C LEU A 276 9.97 -6.04 -3.71
N THR A 277 9.30 -5.00 -4.20
CA THR A 277 9.77 -4.16 -5.33
C THR A 277 9.97 -2.70 -4.91
N GLY A 278 10.45 -1.86 -5.82
CA GLY A 278 10.63 -0.43 -5.64
C GLY A 278 11.96 -0.05 -4.96
N GLU A 279 11.96 0.92 -4.05
CA GLU A 279 13.16 1.46 -3.39
C GLU A 279 13.68 0.55 -2.24
N THR A 280 13.87 -0.74 -2.51
CA THR A 280 14.33 -1.75 -1.53
C THR A 280 15.74 -1.52 -1.01
N ASN A 281 16.54 -0.72 -1.70
CA ASN A 281 17.86 -0.29 -1.23
C ASN A 281 17.77 0.75 -0.10
N LYS A 282 16.63 1.44 0.02
CA LYS A 282 16.42 2.55 0.94
C LYS A 282 15.53 2.16 2.12
N TYR A 283 14.56 1.29 1.90
CA TYR A 283 13.55 0.94 2.89
C TYR A 283 13.37 -0.56 3.04
N ASN A 284 13.09 -0.98 4.28
CA ASN A 284 12.64 -2.34 4.62
C ASN A 284 11.20 -2.30 5.14
N ILE A 285 10.48 -3.41 5.08
CA ILE A 285 9.10 -3.53 5.60
C ILE A 285 9.03 -3.12 7.08
N SER A 286 10.05 -3.48 7.87
CA SER A 286 10.13 -3.15 9.30
C SER A 286 10.20 -1.64 9.59
N ASP A 287 10.61 -0.80 8.63
CA ASP A 287 10.68 0.66 8.81
C ASP A 287 9.29 1.30 8.91
N PHE A 288 8.26 0.59 8.52
CA PHE A 288 6.86 1.04 8.55
C PHE A 288 6.09 0.49 9.77
N LEU A 289 6.54 -0.63 10.31
CA LEU A 289 5.79 -1.38 11.33
C LEU A 289 6.47 -1.44 12.70
N ARG A 290 7.41 -0.53 12.94
CA ARG A 290 8.05 -0.33 14.26
C ARG A 290 7.37 0.78 15.02
#